data_e9e38a32650af25ece6ef93d488a5f89
#
_entry.id   e9e38a32650af25ece6ef93d488a5f89
#
_cell.length_a   1.000
_cell.length_b   1.000
_cell.length_c   1.000
_cell.angle_alpha   90.00
_cell.angle_beta   90.00
_cell.angle_gamma   90.00
#
_symmetry.space_group_name_H-M   'P 1'
#
loop_
_entity.id
_entity.type
_entity.pdbx_description
1 polymer ?
#
loop_
_entity_poly.entity_id
_entity_poly.type
_entity_poly.pdbx_seq_one_letter_code
_entity_poly.pdbx_strand_id
1 'polypeptide(L)'
;INSKPRNEYLGGVPDLGIYNQRAIMGFNIVPVQPFGFNYLGGKLMAAICCSHDVRRMLNKKYDTEFCLFETTSLYGNIKGASMYDGMRPFLRYKGDTMSSFLLTMGEDIYFHLRDWFEERNNDEPLIHKGASSRKLKYQTKMIQIIKASLKEHDEKGYNMFCDVISKSTDCLLYTSDAADEQLS
;
A
#
# COMPACT_ATOMS: atom_id res chain seq x y z
N ILE A 1 1.06 5.36 9.90
CA ILE A 1 1.57 5.45 8.51
C ILE A 1 2.32 6.78 8.40
N ASN A 2 3.62 6.72 8.17
CA ASN A 2 4.44 7.92 8.04
C ASN A 2 4.42 8.39 6.58
N SER A 3 3.74 9.49 6.30
CA SER A 3 3.66 10.11 4.97
C SER A 3 4.33 11.48 5.02
N LYS A 4 5.45 11.63 4.29
CA LYS A 4 6.20 12.89 4.24
C LYS A 4 5.32 14.06 3.79
N PRO A 5 4.57 14.00 2.67
CA PRO A 5 3.74 15.12 2.23
C PRO A 5 2.65 15.50 3.22
N ARG A 6 2.08 14.52 3.92
CA ARG A 6 1.10 14.80 4.97
C ARG A 6 1.74 15.52 6.16
N ASN A 7 2.90 15.03 6.62
CA ASN A 7 3.58 15.64 7.76
C ASN A 7 4.01 17.07 7.45
N GLU A 8 4.50 17.34 6.25
CA GLU A 8 4.83 18.69 5.78
C GLU A 8 3.58 19.60 5.75
N TYR A 9 2.46 19.07 5.25
CA TYR A 9 1.19 19.81 5.22
C TYR A 9 0.64 20.15 6.62
N LEU A 10 0.83 19.24 7.58
CA LEU A 10 0.39 19.43 8.97
C LEU A 10 1.39 20.19 9.84
N GLY A 11 2.56 20.54 9.31
CA GLY A 11 3.61 21.23 10.04
C GLY A 11 4.45 20.35 10.97
N GLY A 12 4.36 19.01 10.80
CA GLY A 12 5.12 18.04 11.57
C GLY A 12 4.45 16.67 11.63
N VAL A 13 5.06 15.74 12.36
CA VAL A 13 4.47 14.41 12.59
C VAL A 13 3.31 14.58 13.58
N PRO A 14 2.07 14.25 13.19
CA PRO A 14 0.92 14.43 14.08
C PRO A 14 0.95 13.43 15.25
N ASP A 15 0.40 13.81 16.37
CA ASP A 15 0.01 12.87 17.41
C ASP A 15 -1.03 11.87 16.87
N LEU A 16 -0.78 10.57 17.02
CA LEU A 16 -1.62 9.53 16.43
C LEU A 16 -3.03 9.49 17.03
N GLY A 17 -3.19 9.81 18.31
CA GLY A 17 -4.49 9.83 18.96
C GLY A 17 -5.35 10.94 18.36
N ILE A 18 -4.82 12.16 18.27
CA ILE A 18 -5.49 13.31 17.67
C ILE A 18 -5.74 13.06 16.18
N TYR A 19 -4.75 12.54 15.47
CA TYR A 19 -4.87 12.28 14.03
C TYR A 19 -6.00 11.29 13.72
N ASN A 20 -6.08 10.19 14.45
CA ASN A 20 -7.12 9.19 14.25
C ASN A 20 -8.54 9.69 14.54
N GLN A 21 -8.67 10.73 15.36
CA GLN A 21 -9.96 11.38 15.64
C GLN A 21 -10.32 12.45 14.59
N ARG A 22 -9.34 12.99 13.87
CA ARG A 22 -9.51 14.16 12.99
C ARG A 22 -9.31 13.84 11.52
N ALA A 23 -8.68 12.73 11.17
CA ALA A 23 -8.32 12.39 9.79
C ALA A 23 -8.82 11.00 9.39
N ILE A 24 -9.20 10.88 8.13
CA ILE A 24 -9.57 9.62 7.52
C ILE A 24 -8.87 9.45 6.17
N MET A 25 -8.41 8.23 5.91
CA MET A 25 -7.76 7.89 4.65
C MET A 25 -8.66 7.03 3.77
N GLY A 26 -8.88 7.47 2.53
CA GLY A 26 -9.45 6.64 1.47
C GLY A 26 -8.38 5.71 0.93
N PHE A 27 -8.37 4.48 1.44
CA PHE A 27 -7.34 3.51 1.07
C PHE A 27 -7.64 2.82 -0.26
N ASN A 28 -8.89 2.52 -0.54
CA ASN A 28 -9.34 1.82 -1.73
C ASN A 28 -10.62 2.47 -2.26
N ILE A 29 -10.48 3.29 -3.28
CA ILE A 29 -11.62 4.00 -3.89
C ILE A 29 -11.86 3.37 -5.25
N VAL A 30 -12.63 2.28 -5.26
CA VAL A 30 -12.92 1.49 -6.46
C VAL A 30 -14.43 1.37 -6.64
N PRO A 31 -14.97 1.77 -7.79
CA PRO A 31 -16.38 1.53 -8.10
C PRO A 31 -16.62 0.04 -8.30
N VAL A 32 -17.71 -0.49 -7.72
CA VAL A 32 -18.09 -1.89 -7.87
C VAL A 32 -19.00 -2.12 -9.08
N GLN A 33 -18.93 -3.32 -9.64
CA GLN A 33 -19.80 -3.77 -10.71
C GLN A 33 -21.28 -3.76 -10.24
N PRO A 34 -22.24 -3.44 -11.09
CA PRO A 34 -22.11 -3.08 -12.52
C PRO A 34 -21.90 -1.59 -12.77
N PHE A 35 -21.75 -0.77 -11.72
CA PHE A 35 -21.72 0.70 -11.81
C PHE A 35 -20.33 1.27 -12.10
N GLY A 36 -19.29 0.47 -11.98
CA GLY A 36 -17.93 0.89 -12.19
C GLY A 36 -17.13 -0.09 -13.01
N PHE A 37 -17.02 0.15 -14.29
CA PHE A 37 -15.85 -0.25 -15.04
C PHE A 37 -14.82 0.87 -14.94
N ASN A 38 -13.56 0.59 -15.22
CA ASN A 38 -12.42 1.52 -15.11
C ASN A 38 -12.63 2.92 -15.69
N TYR A 39 -13.59 3.10 -16.54
CA TYR A 39 -13.87 4.38 -17.22
C TYR A 39 -14.78 5.33 -16.46
N LEU A 40 -15.64 4.79 -15.59
CA LEU A 40 -16.69 5.59 -14.97
C LEU A 40 -16.69 5.39 -13.46
N GLY A 41 -16.77 6.50 -12.73
CA GLY A 41 -17.12 6.51 -11.32
C GLY A 41 -15.96 6.68 -10.35
N GLY A 42 -14.70 6.41 -10.69
CA GLY A 42 -13.58 6.56 -9.76
C GLY A 42 -13.44 7.97 -9.18
N LYS A 43 -13.48 9.00 -10.04
CA LYS A 43 -13.46 10.41 -9.60
C LYS A 43 -14.75 10.80 -8.89
N LEU A 44 -15.89 10.29 -9.33
CA LEU A 44 -17.18 10.52 -8.66
C LEU A 44 -17.17 9.91 -7.25
N MET A 45 -16.70 8.68 -7.09
CA MET A 45 -16.56 8.04 -5.78
C MET A 45 -15.62 8.82 -4.87
N ALA A 46 -14.50 9.29 -5.39
CA ALA A 46 -13.58 10.12 -4.63
C ALA A 46 -14.21 11.46 -4.20
N ALA A 47 -14.98 12.10 -5.08
CA ALA A 47 -15.72 13.32 -4.76
C ALA A 47 -16.78 13.08 -3.67
N ILE A 48 -17.52 11.97 -3.76
CA ILE A 48 -18.48 11.56 -2.73
C ILE A 48 -17.79 11.36 -1.38
N CYS A 49 -16.62 10.69 -1.36
CA CYS A 49 -15.83 10.53 -0.13
C CYS A 49 -15.42 11.85 0.52
N CYS A 50 -15.25 12.91 -0.27
CA CYS A 50 -14.94 14.26 0.22
C CYS A 50 -16.18 15.05 0.68
N SER A 51 -17.39 14.52 0.52
CA SER A 51 -18.62 15.24 0.80
C SER A 51 -18.87 15.43 2.31
N HIS A 52 -19.60 16.49 2.65
CA HIS A 52 -20.03 16.73 4.01
C HIS A 52 -20.98 15.65 4.54
N ASP A 53 -21.75 15.03 3.66
CA ASP A 53 -22.70 13.97 4.05
C ASP A 53 -21.95 12.72 4.51
N VAL A 54 -20.95 12.27 3.73
CA VAL A 54 -20.11 11.13 4.12
C VAL A 54 -19.34 11.47 5.40
N ARG A 55 -18.79 12.67 5.52
CA ARG A 55 -18.12 13.09 6.74
C ARG A 55 -19.03 13.01 7.97
N ARG A 56 -20.25 13.58 7.89
CA ARG A 56 -21.23 13.54 8.99
C ARG A 56 -21.64 12.12 9.34
N MET A 57 -21.86 11.27 8.34
CA MET A 57 -22.19 9.86 8.53
C MET A 57 -21.08 9.13 9.28
N LEU A 58 -19.82 9.33 8.88
CA LEU A 58 -18.67 8.69 9.51
C LEU A 58 -18.43 9.21 10.91
N ASN A 59 -18.53 10.52 11.14
CA ASN A 59 -18.42 11.11 12.47
C ASN A 59 -19.46 10.55 13.44
N LYS A 60 -20.71 10.43 12.98
CA LYS A 60 -21.78 9.80 13.79
C LYS A 60 -21.53 8.32 14.05
N LYS A 61 -21.01 7.60 13.05
CA LYS A 61 -20.80 6.14 13.15
C LYS A 61 -19.66 5.78 14.09
N TYR A 62 -18.58 6.57 14.08
CA TYR A 62 -17.33 6.27 14.79
C TYR A 62 -17.06 7.15 16.00
N ASP A 63 -18.00 8.05 16.32
CA ASP A 63 -17.84 9.06 17.38
C ASP A 63 -16.54 9.85 17.25
N THR A 64 -16.35 10.46 16.07
CA THR A 64 -15.14 11.17 15.67
C THR A 64 -15.48 12.58 15.18
N GLU A 65 -14.45 13.38 14.95
CA GLU A 65 -14.59 14.74 14.39
C GLU A 65 -13.69 14.88 13.13
N PHE A 66 -13.87 14.02 12.16
CA PHE A 66 -13.09 14.07 10.93
C PHE A 66 -13.20 15.42 10.23
N CYS A 67 -12.07 16.04 9.98
CA CYS A 67 -11.93 17.29 9.25
C CYS A 67 -10.92 17.21 8.09
N LEU A 68 -10.13 16.14 8.04
CA LEU A 68 -9.17 15.86 6.98
C LEU A 68 -9.51 14.55 6.29
N PHE A 69 -9.63 14.59 4.98
CA PHE A 69 -9.65 13.39 4.13
C PHE A 69 -8.37 13.33 3.31
N GLU A 70 -7.69 12.20 3.32
CA GLU A 70 -6.53 11.97 2.47
C GLU A 70 -6.67 10.69 1.63
N THR A 71 -6.02 10.67 0.49
CA THR A 71 -5.88 9.48 -0.35
C THR A 71 -4.57 9.52 -1.11
N THR A 72 -4.13 8.37 -1.61
CA THR A 72 -2.93 8.26 -2.44
C THR A 72 -3.30 7.72 -3.82
N SER A 73 -2.62 8.21 -4.85
CA SER A 73 -2.71 7.67 -6.19
C SER A 73 -1.53 6.74 -6.46
N LEU A 74 -1.80 5.54 -6.91
CA LEU A 74 -0.77 4.55 -7.25
C LEU A 74 0.00 4.90 -8.52
N TYR A 75 -0.63 5.62 -9.43
CA TYR A 75 -0.16 5.81 -10.80
C TYR A 75 0.52 7.16 -11.07
N GLY A 76 0.66 8.02 -10.07
CA GLY A 76 1.20 9.37 -10.24
C GLY A 76 2.59 9.42 -10.87
N ASN A 77 3.49 8.54 -10.45
CA ASN A 77 4.85 8.47 -10.97
C ASN A 77 4.96 7.73 -12.32
N ILE A 78 4.07 6.76 -12.59
CA ILE A 78 4.13 5.92 -13.78
C ILE A 78 3.52 6.66 -14.98
N LYS A 79 2.37 7.31 -14.79
CA LYS A 79 1.63 8.01 -15.85
C LYS A 79 1.92 9.51 -15.93
N GLY A 80 2.79 10.03 -15.07
CA GLY A 80 3.08 11.47 -14.97
C GLY A 80 1.92 12.34 -14.48
N ALA A 81 0.77 11.72 -14.16
CA ALA A 81 -0.43 12.42 -13.67
C ALA A 81 -1.16 11.55 -12.65
N SER A 82 -1.60 12.16 -11.54
CA SER A 82 -2.44 11.48 -10.57
C SER A 82 -3.83 11.20 -11.16
N MET A 83 -4.43 10.06 -10.83
CA MET A 83 -5.83 9.78 -11.18
C MET A 83 -6.81 10.80 -10.57
N TYR A 84 -6.39 11.59 -9.60
CA TYR A 84 -7.18 12.64 -8.95
C TYR A 84 -6.92 14.04 -9.52
N ASP A 85 -6.13 14.17 -10.60
CA ASP A 85 -5.92 15.43 -11.27
C ASP A 85 -7.24 16.00 -11.80
N GLY A 86 -7.39 17.32 -11.69
CA GLY A 86 -8.61 18.04 -12.07
C GLY A 86 -9.75 17.95 -11.04
N MET A 87 -9.52 17.34 -9.85
CA MET A 87 -10.55 17.25 -8.81
C MET A 87 -10.57 18.44 -7.83
N ARG A 88 -9.87 19.54 -8.14
CA ARG A 88 -10.02 20.77 -7.33
C ARG A 88 -11.45 21.31 -7.43
N PRO A 89 -12.01 21.82 -6.35
CA PRO A 89 -11.41 22.06 -5.02
C PRO A 89 -11.45 20.86 -4.06
N PHE A 90 -12.04 19.73 -4.43
CA PHE A 90 -12.30 18.58 -3.54
C PHE A 90 -11.00 17.92 -3.05
N LEU A 91 -10.09 17.65 -3.98
CA LEU A 91 -8.77 17.08 -3.68
C LEU A 91 -7.66 17.99 -4.19
N ARG A 92 -6.62 18.15 -3.39
CA ARG A 92 -5.44 18.96 -3.71
C ARG A 92 -4.19 18.12 -3.56
N TYR A 93 -3.35 18.09 -4.59
CA TYR A 93 -2.05 17.44 -4.53
C TYR A 93 -1.18 18.10 -3.46
N LYS A 94 -0.50 17.27 -2.66
CA LYS A 94 0.36 17.68 -1.53
C LYS A 94 1.79 17.19 -1.64
N GLY A 95 2.11 16.37 -2.62
CA GLY A 95 3.45 15.86 -2.86
C GLY A 95 3.48 14.34 -3.04
N ASP A 96 4.64 13.82 -3.39
CA ASP A 96 4.88 12.41 -3.61
C ASP A 96 5.26 11.71 -2.31
N THR A 97 4.70 10.54 -2.10
CA THR A 97 4.99 9.73 -0.90
C THR A 97 6.39 9.12 -0.94
N MET A 98 7.05 9.13 -2.09
CA MET A 98 8.35 8.47 -2.33
C MET A 98 8.33 6.97 -1.96
N SER A 99 7.15 6.38 -1.98
CA SER A 99 6.95 4.95 -1.70
C SER A 99 7.16 4.15 -2.98
N SER A 100 7.89 3.06 -2.87
CA SER A 100 7.99 2.05 -3.92
C SER A 100 6.97 0.94 -3.69
N PHE A 101 6.47 0.37 -4.78
CA PHE A 101 5.66 -0.84 -4.70
C PHE A 101 6.56 -2.03 -4.39
N LEU A 102 6.13 -2.85 -3.45
CA LEU A 102 6.77 -4.13 -3.18
C LEU A 102 5.83 -5.24 -3.64
N LEU A 103 6.37 -6.17 -4.42
CA LEU A 103 5.72 -7.42 -4.76
C LEU A 103 5.35 -8.16 -3.48
N THR A 104 4.10 -8.60 -3.38
CA THR A 104 3.69 -9.47 -2.29
C THR A 104 3.59 -10.89 -2.80
N MET A 105 4.25 -11.85 -2.14
CA MET A 105 4.19 -13.26 -2.50
C MET A 105 2.75 -13.77 -2.54
N GLY A 106 2.44 -14.75 -3.39
CA GLY A 106 1.16 -15.45 -3.42
C GLY A 106 0.82 -16.07 -2.06
N GLU A 107 -0.46 -16.37 -1.84
CA GLU A 107 -0.89 -16.97 -0.57
C GLU A 107 -0.33 -18.37 -0.39
N ASP A 108 -0.32 -19.16 -1.45
CA ASP A 108 0.22 -20.53 -1.44
C ASP A 108 1.70 -20.56 -1.02
N ILE A 109 2.50 -19.66 -1.60
CA ILE A 109 3.93 -19.52 -1.25
C ILE A 109 4.08 -19.06 0.20
N TYR A 110 3.23 -18.13 0.65
CA TYR A 110 3.25 -17.66 2.03
C TYR A 110 2.97 -18.78 3.03
N PHE A 111 1.93 -19.58 2.81
CA PHE A 111 1.59 -20.70 3.70
C PHE A 111 2.69 -21.78 3.69
N HIS A 112 3.17 -22.12 2.52
CA HIS A 112 4.26 -23.11 2.40
C HIS A 112 5.54 -22.68 3.14
N LEU A 113 5.98 -21.43 2.96
CA LEU A 113 7.16 -20.92 3.64
C LEU A 113 6.94 -20.77 5.16
N ARG A 114 5.74 -20.39 5.58
CA ARG A 114 5.38 -20.30 6.99
C ARG A 114 5.50 -21.67 7.65
N ASP A 115 4.86 -22.66 7.10
CA ASP A 115 4.84 -24.02 7.65
C ASP A 115 6.25 -24.61 7.65
N TRP A 116 6.98 -24.42 6.57
CA TRP A 116 8.39 -24.80 6.48
C TRP A 116 9.28 -24.16 7.56
N PHE A 117 9.03 -22.89 7.89
CA PHE A 117 9.79 -22.17 8.91
C PHE A 117 9.41 -22.64 10.33
N GLU A 118 8.11 -22.73 10.62
CA GLU A 118 7.60 -23.13 11.94
C GLU A 118 8.04 -24.54 12.29
N GLU A 119 7.98 -25.51 11.38
CA GLU A 119 8.48 -26.89 11.54
C GLU A 119 9.97 -26.94 11.97
N ARG A 120 10.79 -25.99 11.54
CA ARG A 120 12.23 -25.93 11.84
C ARG A 120 12.59 -25.08 13.03
N ASN A 121 11.64 -24.39 13.58
CA ASN A 121 11.85 -23.46 14.70
C ASN A 121 10.91 -23.74 15.89
N ASN A 122 10.62 -25.01 16.15
CA ASN A 122 9.78 -25.47 17.28
C ASN A 122 8.40 -24.80 17.32
N ASP A 123 7.75 -24.67 16.18
CA ASP A 123 6.46 -24.01 15.97
C ASP A 123 6.43 -22.52 16.35
N GLU A 124 7.61 -21.90 16.52
CA GLU A 124 7.69 -20.45 16.76
C GLU A 124 7.47 -19.68 15.45
N PRO A 125 6.48 -18.78 15.41
CA PRO A 125 6.19 -18.02 14.20
C PRO A 125 7.24 -16.92 13.97
N LEU A 126 7.76 -16.81 12.75
CA LEU A 126 8.68 -15.74 12.34
C LEU A 126 8.07 -14.34 12.54
N ILE A 127 6.75 -14.23 12.38
CA ILE A 127 5.98 -12.99 12.58
C ILE A 127 4.84 -13.28 13.56
N HIS A 128 4.77 -12.51 14.63
CA HIS A 128 3.73 -12.62 15.65
C HIS A 128 2.31 -12.63 15.05
N LYS A 129 1.44 -13.50 15.57
CA LYS A 129 0.07 -13.73 15.04
C LYS A 129 -0.81 -12.47 15.01
N GLY A 130 -0.59 -11.52 15.90
CA GLY A 130 -1.30 -10.23 15.96
C GLY A 130 -0.72 -9.11 15.10
N ALA A 131 0.38 -9.35 14.35
CA ALA A 131 1.01 -8.30 13.57
C ALA A 131 0.17 -7.91 12.34
N SER A 132 0.08 -6.59 12.06
CA SER A 132 -0.50 -6.09 10.81
C SER A 132 0.40 -6.46 9.61
N SER A 133 -0.20 -6.64 8.42
CA SER A 133 0.51 -6.93 7.16
C SER A 133 1.50 -8.11 7.29
N ARG A 134 1.07 -9.19 7.94
CA ARG A 134 1.92 -10.36 8.24
C ARG A 134 2.66 -10.90 7.02
N LYS A 135 1.96 -11.04 5.89
CA LYS A 135 2.50 -11.57 4.65
C LYS A 135 3.68 -10.75 4.13
N LEU A 136 3.55 -9.42 4.12
CA LEU A 136 4.64 -8.52 3.70
C LEU A 136 5.82 -8.55 4.67
N LYS A 137 5.55 -8.54 5.97
CA LYS A 137 6.60 -8.63 6.99
C LYS A 137 7.33 -9.97 6.92
N TYR A 138 6.60 -11.05 6.69
CA TYR A 138 7.14 -12.39 6.51
C TYR A 138 8.08 -12.43 5.30
N GLN A 139 7.62 -11.96 4.16
CA GLN A 139 8.41 -11.85 2.93
C GLN A 139 9.71 -11.07 3.17
N THR A 140 9.63 -9.89 3.81
CA THR A 140 10.80 -9.07 4.10
C THR A 140 11.81 -9.81 4.98
N LYS A 141 11.33 -10.47 6.03
CA LYS A 141 12.18 -11.26 6.92
C LYS A 141 12.82 -12.46 6.22
N MET A 142 12.06 -13.21 5.43
CA MET A 142 12.59 -14.35 4.66
C MET A 142 13.66 -13.91 3.66
N ILE A 143 13.44 -12.81 2.94
CA ILE A 143 14.45 -12.24 2.05
C ILE A 143 15.73 -11.87 2.82
N GLN A 144 15.61 -11.29 4.01
CA GLN A 144 16.77 -10.96 4.84
C GLN A 144 17.53 -12.21 5.29
N ILE A 145 16.82 -13.25 5.74
CA ILE A 145 17.42 -14.54 6.15
C ILE A 145 18.15 -15.19 4.99
N ILE A 146 17.50 -15.28 3.83
CA ILE A 146 18.09 -15.86 2.62
C ILE A 146 19.35 -15.09 2.19
N LYS A 147 19.28 -13.75 2.17
CA LYS A 147 20.44 -12.91 1.83
C LYS A 147 21.59 -13.09 2.82
N ALA A 148 21.31 -13.15 4.11
CA ALA A 148 22.34 -13.36 5.13
C ALA A 148 23.03 -14.71 4.96
N SER A 149 22.25 -15.77 4.81
CA SER A 149 22.76 -17.13 4.62
C SER A 149 23.59 -17.28 3.33
N LEU A 150 23.09 -16.76 2.21
CA LEU A 150 23.82 -16.82 0.94
C LEU A 150 25.11 -16.00 0.99
N LYS A 151 25.08 -14.83 1.61
CA LYS A 151 26.28 -13.99 1.74
C LYS A 151 27.39 -14.68 2.53
N GLU A 152 27.04 -15.51 3.50
CA GLU A 152 28.00 -16.24 4.34
C GLU A 152 28.54 -17.50 3.66
N HIS A 153 27.68 -18.21 2.91
CA HIS A 153 27.98 -19.57 2.42
C HIS A 153 28.11 -19.69 0.89
N ASP A 154 27.53 -18.75 0.12
CA ASP A 154 27.51 -18.78 -1.34
C ASP A 154 27.40 -17.38 -1.94
N GLU A 155 28.53 -16.71 -2.13
CA GLU A 155 28.59 -15.36 -2.72
C GLU A 155 28.01 -15.31 -4.15
N LYS A 156 28.19 -16.35 -4.94
CA LYS A 156 27.64 -16.42 -6.30
C LYS A 156 26.11 -16.52 -6.26
N GLY A 157 25.59 -17.38 -5.40
CA GLY A 157 24.15 -17.47 -5.14
C GLY A 157 23.55 -16.18 -4.60
N TYR A 158 24.28 -15.47 -3.74
CA TYR A 158 23.86 -14.17 -3.23
C TYR A 158 23.69 -13.13 -4.34
N ASN A 159 24.66 -13.01 -5.24
CA ASN A 159 24.61 -12.06 -6.36
C ASN A 159 23.47 -12.41 -7.32
N MET A 160 23.28 -13.67 -7.65
CA MET A 160 22.18 -14.14 -8.49
C MET A 160 20.80 -13.85 -7.85
N PHE A 161 20.67 -14.12 -6.55
CA PHE A 161 19.41 -13.87 -5.81
C PHE A 161 19.08 -12.37 -5.76
N CYS A 162 20.06 -11.51 -5.54
CA CYS A 162 19.86 -10.06 -5.56
C CYS A 162 19.44 -9.55 -6.95
N ASP A 163 20.04 -10.08 -8.01
CA ASP A 163 19.70 -9.73 -9.39
C ASP A 163 18.27 -10.15 -9.76
N VAL A 164 17.86 -11.38 -9.38
CA VAL A 164 16.48 -11.87 -9.61
C VAL A 164 15.45 -11.01 -8.87
N ILE A 165 15.72 -10.63 -7.61
CA ILE A 165 14.80 -9.77 -6.86
C ILE A 165 14.68 -8.38 -7.48
N SER A 166 15.79 -7.76 -7.92
CA SER A 166 15.73 -6.45 -8.57
C SER A 166 14.92 -6.51 -9.87
N LYS A 167 15.17 -7.49 -10.71
CA LYS A 167 14.42 -7.71 -11.96
C LYS A 167 12.93 -8.00 -11.73
N SER A 168 12.59 -8.73 -10.67
CA SER A 168 11.17 -8.99 -10.35
C SER A 168 10.45 -7.72 -9.92
N THR A 169 11.15 -6.77 -9.29
CA THR A 169 10.57 -5.47 -8.95
C THR A 169 10.32 -4.62 -10.21
N ASP A 170 11.23 -4.67 -11.17
CA ASP A 170 11.07 -3.97 -12.45
C ASP A 170 9.93 -4.59 -13.30
N CYS A 171 9.81 -5.92 -13.33
CA CYS A 171 8.71 -6.61 -14.00
C CYS A 171 7.34 -6.25 -13.46
N LEU A 172 7.21 -5.94 -12.16
CA LEU A 172 5.93 -5.52 -11.58
C LEU A 172 5.48 -4.15 -12.03
N LEU A 173 6.40 -3.23 -12.26
CA LEU A 173 6.08 -1.93 -12.85
C LEU A 173 5.45 -2.13 -14.24
N TYR A 174 5.95 -3.07 -15.02
CA TYR A 174 5.40 -3.44 -16.34
C TYR A 174 4.07 -4.18 -16.26
N THR A 175 3.89 -5.10 -15.32
CA THR A 175 2.62 -5.85 -15.18
C THR A 175 1.49 -5.00 -14.63
N SER A 176 1.75 -3.98 -13.82
CA SER A 176 0.71 -3.02 -13.41
C SER A 176 0.28 -2.13 -14.58
N ASP A 177 1.17 -1.76 -15.49
CA ASP A 177 0.84 -1.08 -16.73
C ASP A 177 0.05 -1.98 -17.71
N ALA A 178 0.46 -3.24 -17.85
CA ALA A 178 -0.23 -4.20 -18.71
C ALA A 178 -1.62 -4.58 -18.17
N ALA A 179 -1.80 -4.67 -16.85
CA ALA A 179 -3.11 -4.88 -16.24
C ALA A 179 -4.05 -3.69 -16.43
N ASP A 180 -3.50 -2.47 -16.46
CA ASP A 180 -4.26 -1.25 -16.71
C ASP A 180 -4.65 -1.11 -18.20
N GLU A 181 -3.80 -1.57 -19.12
CA GLU A 181 -4.11 -1.61 -20.56
C GLU A 181 -5.13 -2.70 -20.91
N GLN A 182 -5.14 -3.84 -20.20
CA GLN A 182 -6.15 -4.89 -20.40
C GLN A 182 -7.52 -4.53 -19.80
N LEU A 183 -7.53 -3.57 -18.86
CA LEU A 183 -8.75 -3.08 -18.24
C LEU A 183 -9.20 -1.73 -18.83
N SER A 184 -8.44 -1.16 -19.75
CA SER A 184 -8.78 0.03 -20.54
C SER A 184 -9.40 -0.34 -21.89
#